data_d28fdab4d7e032756645a1b3f3f5fdce
#
_entry.id   d28fdab4d7e032756645a1b3f3f5fdce
#
_cell.length_a   1.000
_cell.length_b   1.000
_cell.length_c   1.000
_cell.angle_alpha   90.00
_cell.angle_beta   90.00
_cell.angle_gamma   90.00
#
_symmetry.space_group_name_H-M   'P 1'
#
loop_
_entity.id
_entity.type
_entity.pdbx_description
1 polymer ?
#
loop_
_entity_poly.entity_id
_entity_poly.type
_entity_poly.pdbx_seq_one_letter_code
_entity_poly.pdbx_strand_id
1 'polypeptide(L)'
;MGRLFRTRGWSAPLLARRHDFNPGCFSRNVLEETYSQRPLKGKESSNFSQGRSRSDYEGIQFTAVVQKHDGLFKGILGHRSLMSVEGSRSRHFQVGLDRLQSEQTRKFSAEASSDESREVMEYDVVIVGGGPAGLGAAIRLKQLCQEKGSDLSVCVVEKAPEVGAHILSGNVYEPRALSELFPDWKEQDAPVKVPVTADKFWYLTEKRAIPLPSPFNNQGNYVISLSQLVRWLGAKAEELGVEVYPGFAASEVLYENDRVVGIATNDMGIAKDGSKKSIFQRGIELKGRLTFFGEGCRGSLSETILKKYQLREQVQAQHQTYALGIKEVWEVEESKHIPGYVLHTVGYPLDYRTYGGTFLYHMDNRQVAIGLVVALDYKNPYLSPYEEYQRFKQHPSIRPMLEGGKVIQYGARTLNEGGFQSIPKTAFPGGALLGDSAGFLNVPKIKGSHTALKSGMVAAEAAFEALGKSEQPSMEAYWTALQKSWVWQELKSVRNIRPAFHYGLLPGMTHAALDHYLLRGKIPFTLRHGPSDHKCTELQSIGQSLMQNLMV
;
A
#
# COMPACT_ATOMS: atom_id res chain seq x y z
N MET A 1 54.82 -32.25 -7.60
CA MET A 1 54.99 -32.65 -6.19
C MET A 1 53.61 -32.48 -5.54
N GLY A 2 52.74 -33.41 -5.32
CA GLY A 2 52.81 -34.85 -5.00
C GLY A 2 52.60 -35.06 -3.51
N ARG A 3 51.37 -35.43 -3.11
CA ARG A 3 50.95 -36.41 -2.10
C ARG A 3 49.52 -36.12 -1.65
N LEU A 4 48.54 -36.91 -2.04
CA LEU A 4 48.10 -38.25 -1.58
C LEU A 4 47.24 -38.19 -0.29
N PHE A 5 45.94 -38.37 -0.49
CA PHE A 5 44.98 -39.38 -0.01
C PHE A 5 45.03 -39.85 1.44
N ARG A 6 43.91 -39.85 2.12
CA ARG A 6 43.30 -41.07 2.69
C ARG A 6 41.81 -40.91 3.01
N THR A 7 41.04 -41.77 2.39
CA THR A 7 39.64 -42.13 2.65
C THR A 7 39.49 -42.93 3.96
N ARG A 8 38.40 -42.71 4.68
CA ARG A 8 37.79 -43.74 5.54
C ARG A 8 36.27 -43.69 5.38
N GLY A 9 35.72 -44.76 4.82
CA GLY A 9 34.34 -45.10 4.79
C GLY A 9 33.83 -45.64 6.11
N TRP A 10 32.57 -45.43 6.39
CA TRP A 10 31.80 -46.20 7.37
C TRP A 10 30.49 -46.61 6.77
N SER A 11 30.25 -47.92 6.81
CA SER A 11 29.11 -48.67 6.32
C SER A 11 27.93 -48.60 7.29
N ALA A 12 26.73 -48.65 6.73
CA ALA A 12 25.46 -48.85 7.44
C ALA A 12 25.35 -50.28 8.02
N PRO A 13 24.37 -50.52 8.91
CA PRO A 13 23.39 -51.53 8.56
C PRO A 13 21.92 -51.10 8.73
N LEU A 14 21.12 -51.59 7.79
CA LEU A 14 19.67 -51.71 7.82
C LEU A 14 19.18 -52.54 9.03
N LEU A 15 18.08 -52.10 9.63
CA LEU A 15 17.16 -52.98 10.33
C LEU A 15 15.73 -52.50 10.15
N ALA A 16 15.00 -53.28 9.37
CA ALA A 16 13.56 -53.21 9.19
C ALA A 16 12.83 -53.74 10.45
N ARG A 17 11.80 -53.08 10.91
CA ARG A 17 10.70 -53.68 11.64
C ARG A 17 9.38 -53.10 11.16
N ARG A 18 8.59 -53.97 10.50
CA ARG A 18 7.16 -53.84 10.29
C ARG A 18 6.44 -54.04 11.63
N HIS A 19 5.47 -53.22 11.90
CA HIS A 19 4.35 -53.58 12.78
C HIS A 19 3.07 -53.13 12.12
N ASP A 20 2.27 -54.13 11.77
CA ASP A 20 0.89 -54.08 11.39
C ASP A 20 0.05 -53.57 12.58
N PHE A 21 -0.93 -52.73 12.33
CA PHE A 21 -2.06 -52.52 13.24
C PHE A 21 -3.36 -52.43 12.45
N ASN A 22 -4.28 -53.30 12.89
CA ASN A 22 -5.60 -53.62 12.38
C ASN A 22 -6.63 -52.59 12.90
N PRO A 23 -7.70 -52.24 12.14
CA PRO A 23 -8.74 -51.32 12.62
C PRO A 23 -9.89 -52.08 13.26
N GLY A 24 -10.31 -51.66 14.42
CA GLY A 24 -11.48 -52.18 15.10
C GLY A 24 -12.17 -51.17 16.01
N CYS A 25 -13.40 -50.85 15.65
CA CYS A 25 -14.56 -50.45 16.48
C CYS A 25 -14.32 -49.68 17.79
N PHE A 26 -14.89 -48.48 17.90
CA PHE A 26 -15.74 -48.19 19.08
C PHE A 26 -16.84 -47.16 18.77
N SER A 27 -17.96 -47.40 19.39
CA SER A 27 -19.29 -46.87 19.23
C SER A 27 -19.53 -45.48 19.82
N ARG A 28 -20.57 -44.84 19.29
CA ARG A 28 -21.31 -43.65 19.78
C ARG A 28 -21.56 -43.67 21.28
N ASN A 29 -21.48 -42.50 21.92
CA ASN A 29 -22.42 -42.12 22.97
C ASN A 29 -22.65 -40.59 22.93
N VAL A 30 -23.95 -40.29 22.97
CA VAL A 30 -24.64 -39.00 23.04
C VAL A 30 -24.55 -38.48 24.48
N LEU A 31 -24.31 -37.17 24.64
CA LEU A 31 -24.78 -36.44 25.82
C LEU A 31 -25.19 -35.03 25.40
N GLU A 32 -26.47 -34.79 25.44
CA GLU A 32 -27.13 -33.48 25.49
C GLU A 32 -26.86 -32.83 26.84
N GLU A 33 -26.51 -31.56 26.86
CA GLU A 33 -26.72 -30.72 28.04
C GLU A 33 -27.36 -29.38 27.66
N THR A 34 -28.52 -29.21 28.25
CA THR A 34 -29.48 -28.12 28.22
C THR A 34 -28.92 -26.84 28.92
N TYR A 35 -29.02 -25.71 28.28
CA TYR A 35 -28.84 -24.41 28.93
C TYR A 35 -30.17 -23.82 29.39
N SER A 36 -30.29 -23.69 30.72
CA SER A 36 -31.36 -23.00 31.43
C SER A 36 -31.07 -21.52 31.56
N GLN A 37 -32.00 -20.67 31.12
CA GLN A 37 -32.09 -19.25 31.39
C GLN A 37 -32.56 -18.96 32.81
N ARG A 38 -31.98 -17.98 33.49
CA ARG A 38 -32.65 -17.20 34.54
C ARG A 38 -32.19 -15.72 34.54
N PRO A 39 -33.12 -14.78 34.75
CA PRO A 39 -32.88 -13.36 34.74
C PRO A 39 -32.59 -12.79 36.14
N LEU A 40 -31.79 -11.74 36.23
CA LEU A 40 -31.67 -10.94 37.46
C LEU A 40 -32.26 -9.55 37.25
N LYS A 41 -33.20 -9.22 38.13
CA LYS A 41 -33.86 -7.93 38.33
C LYS A 41 -33.06 -7.06 39.32
N GLY A 42 -32.90 -5.78 39.00
CA GLY A 42 -33.36 -4.60 39.75
C GLY A 42 -32.62 -4.17 41.02
N LYS A 43 -32.32 -2.90 41.03
CA LYS A 43 -32.69 -1.81 41.96
C LYS A 43 -31.50 -0.88 42.33
N GLU A 44 -31.72 0.37 42.00
CA GLU A 44 -31.87 1.63 42.78
C GLU A 44 -30.60 2.29 43.36
N SER A 45 -30.34 3.40 42.76
CA SER A 45 -30.37 4.81 43.26
C SER A 45 -29.48 5.19 44.45
N SER A 46 -28.61 6.22 44.26
CA SER A 46 -28.60 7.42 45.09
C SER A 46 -27.66 8.50 44.53
N ASN A 47 -28.17 9.71 44.58
CA ASN A 47 -27.57 10.99 44.27
C ASN A 47 -26.30 11.29 45.08
N PHE A 48 -25.35 12.03 44.50
CA PHE A 48 -24.83 13.23 45.15
C PHE A 48 -24.18 14.21 44.14
N SER A 49 -24.31 15.46 44.44
CA SER A 49 -24.17 16.68 43.69
C SER A 49 -22.77 17.27 43.60
N GLN A 50 -22.55 18.06 42.56
CA GLN A 50 -21.81 19.33 42.47
C GLN A 50 -20.28 19.37 42.52
N GLY A 51 -19.72 19.92 41.45
CA GLY A 51 -18.38 20.52 41.43
C GLY A 51 -17.98 20.92 40.00
N ARG A 52 -18.16 22.22 39.65
CA ARG A 52 -17.79 22.81 38.35
C ARG A 52 -16.27 22.91 38.19
N SER A 53 -15.74 22.59 37.00
CA SER A 53 -14.86 23.50 36.27
C SER A 53 -14.80 23.10 34.79
N ARG A 54 -15.08 24.08 33.93
CA ARG A 54 -14.96 24.04 32.48
C ARG A 54 -13.50 24.02 32.06
N SER A 55 -13.16 23.18 31.10
CA SER A 55 -12.22 23.53 30.03
C SER A 55 -12.63 22.77 28.77
N ASP A 56 -12.95 23.54 27.76
CA ASP A 56 -13.45 23.10 26.47
C ASP A 56 -12.33 22.43 25.66
N TYR A 57 -12.59 21.21 25.22
CA TYR A 57 -12.00 20.64 24.01
C TYR A 57 -13.08 19.86 23.27
N GLU A 58 -13.61 20.47 22.22
CA GLU A 58 -14.51 19.82 21.27
C GLU A 58 -13.74 18.76 20.48
N GLY A 59 -14.01 17.49 20.76
CA GLY A 59 -13.58 16.36 19.99
C GLY A 59 -14.48 16.20 18.76
N ILE A 60 -13.94 16.40 17.57
CA ILE A 60 -14.61 16.08 16.31
C ILE A 60 -14.66 14.54 16.17
N GLN A 61 -15.83 13.97 16.41
CA GLN A 61 -16.12 12.57 16.10
C GLN A 61 -16.40 12.44 14.60
N PHE A 62 -15.51 11.76 13.89
CA PHE A 62 -15.82 11.24 12.55
C PHE A 62 -16.54 9.90 12.68
N THR A 63 -17.85 9.91 12.55
CA THR A 63 -18.68 8.72 12.47
C THR A 63 -18.64 8.19 11.03
N ALA A 64 -17.97 7.08 10.80
CA ALA A 64 -18.11 6.33 9.56
C ALA A 64 -19.48 5.64 9.55
N VAL A 65 -20.41 6.16 8.75
CA VAL A 65 -21.74 5.55 8.55
C VAL A 65 -21.58 4.40 7.55
N VAL A 66 -21.57 3.18 8.05
CA VAL A 66 -21.86 1.99 7.26
C VAL A 66 -23.38 1.84 7.17
N GLN A 67 -23.98 2.28 6.08
CA GLN A 67 -25.40 1.98 5.81
C GLN A 67 -25.53 0.53 5.35
N LYS A 68 -26.13 -0.31 6.21
CA LYS A 68 -26.78 -1.56 5.81
C LYS A 68 -28.03 -1.21 5.00
N HIS A 69 -28.08 -1.63 3.76
CA HIS A 69 -29.33 -1.74 3.02
C HIS A 69 -29.90 -3.15 3.19
N ASP A 70 -30.76 -3.33 4.18
CA ASP A 70 -31.76 -4.38 4.20
C ASP A 70 -33.08 -3.83 3.65
N GLY A 71 -33.62 -4.53 2.68
CA GLY A 71 -35.03 -4.40 2.36
C GLY A 71 -35.38 -4.22 0.89
N LEU A 72 -36.08 -5.18 0.40
CA LEU A 72 -36.97 -5.31 -0.76
C LEU A 72 -36.40 -6.05 -1.99
N PHE A 73 -36.56 -7.36 -1.95
CA PHE A 73 -37.08 -8.12 -3.10
C PHE A 73 -37.85 -9.34 -2.59
N LYS A 74 -39.16 -9.17 -2.43
CA LYS A 74 -40.14 -10.28 -2.41
C LYS A 74 -41.03 -10.13 -3.64
N GLY A 75 -41.12 -11.20 -4.39
CA GLY A 75 -42.23 -11.44 -5.32
C GLY A 75 -41.79 -11.50 -6.78
N ILE A 76 -41.67 -12.71 -7.28
CA ILE A 76 -42.44 -13.32 -8.37
C ILE A 76 -41.72 -14.62 -8.76
N LEU A 77 -42.28 -15.74 -8.22
CA LEU A 77 -42.04 -17.10 -8.76
C LEU A 77 -43.05 -17.32 -9.88
N GLY A 78 -42.55 -17.59 -11.07
CA GLY A 78 -43.34 -18.05 -12.20
C GLY A 78 -42.53 -19.05 -13.01
N HIS A 79 -42.96 -20.30 -12.96
CA HIS A 79 -42.46 -21.43 -13.76
C HIS A 79 -42.34 -21.12 -15.27
N ARG A 80 -41.27 -21.53 -15.93
CA ARG A 80 -41.29 -22.49 -17.05
C ARG A 80 -39.93 -22.64 -17.77
N SER A 81 -39.57 -23.90 -17.88
CA SER A 81 -39.05 -24.64 -19.05
C SER A 81 -37.72 -24.27 -19.68
N LEU A 82 -36.85 -25.26 -19.63
CA LEU A 82 -35.60 -25.42 -20.39
C LEU A 82 -35.83 -25.17 -21.90
N MET A 83 -34.95 -24.33 -22.50
CA MET A 83 -34.45 -24.57 -23.85
C MET A 83 -33.05 -23.94 -23.98
N SER A 84 -32.13 -24.76 -24.41
CA SER A 84 -30.78 -24.42 -24.81
C SER A 84 -30.78 -23.48 -26.03
N VAL A 85 -30.07 -22.34 -25.93
CA VAL A 85 -29.58 -21.61 -27.11
C VAL A 85 -28.17 -21.12 -26.78
N GLU A 86 -27.21 -21.71 -27.43
CA GLU A 86 -25.82 -21.29 -27.49
C GLU A 86 -25.64 -19.94 -28.20
N GLY A 87 -24.66 -19.19 -27.69
CA GLY A 87 -23.81 -18.31 -28.47
C GLY A 87 -24.44 -17.08 -29.09
N SER A 88 -24.17 -15.91 -28.53
CA SER A 88 -24.13 -14.58 -29.23
C SER A 88 -24.64 -13.36 -28.42
N ARG A 89 -25.09 -13.49 -27.18
CA ARG A 89 -25.66 -12.34 -26.46
C ARG A 89 -24.74 -11.68 -25.40
N SER A 90 -23.56 -12.23 -25.14
CA SER A 90 -22.68 -11.69 -24.09
C SER A 90 -21.96 -10.38 -24.48
N ARG A 91 -21.68 -10.16 -25.77
CA ARG A 91 -20.95 -8.95 -26.22
C ARG A 91 -21.82 -7.69 -26.26
N HIS A 92 -23.13 -7.82 -26.51
CA HIS A 92 -24.02 -6.66 -26.60
C HIS A 92 -24.43 -6.10 -25.24
N PHE A 93 -24.42 -6.93 -24.17
CA PHE A 93 -24.76 -6.46 -22.83
C PHE A 93 -23.62 -5.67 -22.18
N GLN A 94 -22.37 -6.05 -22.43
CA GLN A 94 -21.19 -5.35 -21.92
C GLN A 94 -21.02 -3.97 -22.58
N VAL A 95 -21.22 -3.89 -23.89
CA VAL A 95 -21.18 -2.62 -24.63
C VAL A 95 -22.31 -1.66 -24.23
N GLY A 96 -23.47 -2.21 -23.81
CA GLY A 96 -24.60 -1.40 -23.30
C GLY A 96 -24.32 -0.79 -21.92
N LEU A 97 -23.68 -1.53 -21.03
CA LEU A 97 -23.32 -1.06 -19.68
C LEU A 97 -22.19 -0.02 -19.74
N ASP A 98 -21.18 -0.26 -20.55
CA ASP A 98 -20.08 0.69 -20.76
C ASP A 98 -20.57 2.01 -21.41
N ARG A 99 -21.56 1.91 -22.31
CA ARG A 99 -22.19 3.09 -22.92
C ARG A 99 -23.06 3.87 -21.93
N LEU A 100 -23.84 3.18 -21.10
CA LEU A 100 -24.65 3.82 -20.05
C LEU A 100 -23.79 4.47 -18.97
N GLN A 101 -22.69 3.85 -18.56
CA GLN A 101 -21.73 4.46 -17.64
C GLN A 101 -21.01 5.65 -18.27
N SER A 102 -20.64 5.57 -19.55
CA SER A 102 -19.99 6.67 -20.26
C SER A 102 -20.95 7.84 -20.56
N GLU A 103 -22.23 7.55 -20.81
CA GLU A 103 -23.25 8.59 -21.00
C GLU A 103 -23.69 9.23 -19.68
N GLN A 104 -23.77 8.47 -18.57
CA GLN A 104 -23.99 9.05 -17.25
C GLN A 104 -22.80 9.91 -16.81
N THR A 105 -21.56 9.45 -17.01
CA THR A 105 -20.37 10.25 -16.71
C THR A 105 -20.28 11.49 -17.61
N ARG A 106 -20.67 11.40 -18.90
CA ARG A 106 -20.75 12.55 -19.80
C ARG A 106 -21.90 13.51 -19.45
N LYS A 107 -23.06 13.03 -19.00
CA LYS A 107 -24.15 13.90 -18.53
C LYS A 107 -23.79 14.61 -17.24
N PHE A 108 -23.12 13.95 -16.29
CA PHE A 108 -22.64 14.60 -15.08
C PHE A 108 -21.56 15.66 -15.35
N SER A 109 -20.78 15.54 -16.41
CA SER A 109 -19.79 16.56 -16.79
C SER A 109 -20.35 17.65 -17.72
N ALA A 110 -21.52 17.44 -18.34
CA ALA A 110 -22.10 18.40 -19.32
C ALA A 110 -23.14 19.34 -18.72
N GLU A 111 -23.69 19.07 -17.52
CA GLU A 111 -24.68 19.91 -16.84
C GLU A 111 -24.09 20.77 -15.69
N ALA A 112 -22.75 20.77 -15.49
CA ALA A 112 -22.11 21.76 -14.63
C ALA A 112 -22.23 23.13 -15.31
N SER A 113 -23.13 23.94 -14.82
CA SER A 113 -23.43 25.27 -15.31
C SER A 113 -22.20 26.09 -15.63
N SER A 114 -22.12 26.57 -16.83
CA SER A 114 -21.03 27.26 -17.53
C SER A 114 -20.79 28.71 -17.08
N ASP A 115 -21.05 29.10 -15.83
CA ASP A 115 -21.13 30.52 -15.51
C ASP A 115 -20.07 31.11 -14.56
N GLU A 116 -19.16 30.29 -14.07
CA GLU A 116 -17.97 30.77 -13.32
C GLU A 116 -16.71 30.06 -13.81
N SER A 117 -15.84 30.81 -14.50
CA SER A 117 -14.49 30.31 -14.84
C SER A 117 -13.71 29.95 -13.55
N ARG A 118 -12.98 28.85 -13.59
CA ARG A 118 -12.04 28.53 -12.49
C ARG A 118 -10.97 29.61 -12.41
N GLU A 119 -10.56 29.94 -11.20
CA GLU A 119 -9.35 30.72 -10.97
C GLU A 119 -8.15 29.92 -11.45
N VAL A 120 -7.20 30.58 -12.12
CA VAL A 120 -5.98 29.96 -12.70
C VAL A 120 -4.76 30.49 -11.96
N MET A 121 -3.95 29.58 -11.46
CA MET A 121 -2.62 29.88 -10.90
C MET A 121 -1.55 29.19 -11.75
N GLU A 122 -0.45 29.90 -12.02
CA GLU A 122 0.62 29.41 -12.90
C GLU A 122 1.92 29.18 -12.13
N TYR A 123 2.56 28.06 -12.41
CA TYR A 123 3.82 27.62 -11.80
C TYR A 123 4.78 27.07 -12.85
N ASP A 124 6.06 27.03 -12.54
CA ASP A 124 7.00 26.23 -13.34
C ASP A 124 6.75 24.74 -13.14
N VAL A 125 6.49 24.30 -11.90
CA VAL A 125 6.24 22.89 -11.58
C VAL A 125 5.07 22.73 -10.62
N VAL A 126 4.07 21.94 -11.06
CA VAL A 126 2.94 21.49 -10.23
C VAL A 126 3.18 20.05 -9.81
N ILE A 127 3.07 19.75 -8.51
CA ILE A 127 3.28 18.42 -7.96
C ILE A 127 2.02 17.93 -7.28
N VAL A 128 1.48 16.81 -7.72
CA VAL A 128 0.29 16.18 -7.16
C VAL A 128 0.68 15.10 -6.17
N GLY A 129 0.40 15.35 -4.88
CA GLY A 129 0.66 14.45 -3.76
C GLY A 129 1.84 14.90 -2.88
N GLY A 130 1.53 15.28 -1.63
CA GLY A 130 2.47 15.68 -0.58
C GLY A 130 3.09 14.49 0.17
N GLY A 131 3.36 13.37 -0.53
CA GLY A 131 4.06 12.21 -0.01
C GLY A 131 5.58 12.31 -0.19
N PRO A 132 6.36 11.24 0.20
CA PRO A 132 7.82 11.25 0.10
C PRO A 132 8.33 11.57 -1.31
N ALA A 133 7.67 11.09 -2.37
CA ALA A 133 8.10 11.33 -3.75
C ALA A 133 7.90 12.79 -4.17
N GLY A 134 6.70 13.35 -3.92
CA GLY A 134 6.39 14.73 -4.29
C GLY A 134 7.21 15.74 -3.50
N LEU A 135 7.29 15.59 -2.18
CA LEU A 135 8.11 16.46 -1.33
C LEU A 135 9.60 16.33 -1.64
N GLY A 136 10.08 15.10 -1.91
CA GLY A 136 11.46 14.89 -2.35
C GLY A 136 11.79 15.60 -3.66
N ALA A 137 10.85 15.65 -4.61
CA ALA A 137 10.99 16.40 -5.85
C ALA A 137 10.99 17.91 -5.59
N ALA A 138 10.03 18.42 -4.81
CA ALA A 138 9.91 19.85 -4.50
C ALA A 138 11.16 20.39 -3.78
N ILE A 139 11.59 19.69 -2.72
CA ILE A 139 12.78 20.06 -1.94
C ILE A 139 14.03 20.07 -2.83
N ARG A 140 14.27 18.98 -3.58
CA ARG A 140 15.47 18.89 -4.41
C ARG A 140 15.48 19.95 -5.50
N LEU A 141 14.34 20.27 -6.08
CA LEU A 141 14.22 21.33 -7.09
C LEU A 141 14.59 22.71 -6.51
N LYS A 142 14.08 23.05 -5.33
CA LYS A 142 14.42 24.33 -4.66
C LYS A 142 15.88 24.37 -4.16
N GLN A 143 16.45 23.24 -3.73
CA GLN A 143 17.89 23.14 -3.44
C GLN A 143 18.73 23.45 -4.68
N LEU A 144 18.37 22.89 -5.84
CA LEU A 144 19.04 23.18 -7.11
C LEU A 144 18.90 24.65 -7.51
N CYS A 145 17.75 25.27 -7.25
CA CYS A 145 17.57 26.71 -7.46
C CYS A 145 18.55 27.52 -6.62
N GLN A 146 18.69 27.20 -5.34
CA GLN A 146 19.66 27.87 -4.45
C GLN A 146 21.11 27.61 -4.89
N GLU A 147 21.47 26.37 -5.24
CA GLU A 147 22.81 25.98 -5.70
C GLU A 147 23.22 26.70 -7.00
N LYS A 148 22.27 26.99 -7.88
CA LYS A 148 22.50 27.57 -9.22
C LYS A 148 22.14 29.05 -9.34
N GLY A 149 21.61 29.67 -8.29
CA GLY A 149 21.20 31.07 -8.30
C GLY A 149 20.05 31.35 -9.27
N SER A 150 19.09 30.40 -9.38
CA SER A 150 17.86 30.53 -10.16
C SER A 150 16.63 30.45 -9.25
N ASP A 151 15.48 30.84 -9.74
CA ASP A 151 14.23 30.70 -9.03
C ASP A 151 13.19 30.05 -9.94
N LEU A 152 12.54 29.01 -9.43
CA LEU A 152 11.42 28.32 -10.05
C LEU A 152 10.26 28.30 -9.07
N SER A 153 9.08 28.65 -9.55
CA SER A 153 7.84 28.54 -8.80
C SER A 153 7.39 27.08 -8.74
N VAL A 154 7.22 26.55 -7.51
CA VAL A 154 6.88 25.16 -7.28
C VAL A 154 5.71 25.06 -6.31
N CYS A 155 4.65 24.37 -6.68
CA CYS A 155 3.56 24.06 -5.77
C CYS A 155 3.35 22.56 -5.60
N VAL A 156 2.89 22.17 -4.39
CA VAL A 156 2.51 20.80 -4.03
C VAL A 156 1.06 20.79 -3.59
N VAL A 157 0.23 19.97 -4.26
CA VAL A 157 -1.18 19.78 -3.91
C VAL A 157 -1.35 18.50 -3.13
N GLU A 158 -1.96 18.57 -1.94
CA GLU A 158 -2.23 17.41 -1.08
C GLU A 158 -3.72 17.35 -0.70
N LYS A 159 -4.34 16.20 -0.92
CA LYS A 159 -5.78 16.01 -0.62
C LYS A 159 -6.10 15.93 0.87
N ALA A 160 -5.13 15.56 1.70
CA ALA A 160 -5.30 15.52 3.14
C ALA A 160 -5.39 16.94 3.73
N PRO A 161 -6.09 17.14 4.85
CA PRO A 161 -6.22 18.47 5.48
C PRO A 161 -4.87 19.02 5.98
N GLU A 162 -3.89 18.17 6.17
CA GLU A 162 -2.48 18.49 6.44
C GLU A 162 -1.56 17.44 5.82
N VAL A 163 -0.34 17.86 5.50
CA VAL A 163 0.69 16.96 4.98
C VAL A 163 0.92 15.81 5.96
N GLY A 164 0.86 14.57 5.47
CA GLY A 164 1.06 13.37 6.28
C GLY A 164 -0.18 12.85 7.03
N ALA A 165 -1.32 13.56 7.05
CA ALA A 165 -2.51 13.13 7.79
C ALA A 165 -3.13 11.83 7.24
N HIS A 166 -3.04 11.57 5.94
CA HIS A 166 -3.52 10.32 5.33
C HIS A 166 -2.50 9.17 5.34
N ILE A 167 -1.38 9.33 6.05
CA ILE A 167 -0.34 8.30 6.16
C ILE A 167 -0.47 7.58 7.50
N LEU A 168 -0.86 6.29 7.45
CA LEU A 168 -0.86 5.45 8.64
C LEU A 168 0.58 5.07 9.00
N SER A 169 0.98 5.44 10.20
CA SER A 169 2.35 5.36 10.69
C SER A 169 2.81 3.96 11.08
N GLY A 170 4.10 3.83 11.32
CA GLY A 170 4.80 2.60 11.70
C GLY A 170 5.37 1.86 10.49
N ASN A 171 6.63 2.11 10.17
CA ASN A 171 7.36 1.36 9.16
C ASN A 171 8.84 1.26 9.50
N VAL A 172 9.51 0.27 8.91
CA VAL A 172 10.97 0.20 8.91
C VAL A 172 11.48 1.03 7.74
N TYR A 173 12.24 2.07 8.04
CA TYR A 173 12.72 3.08 7.10
C TYR A 173 14.21 2.92 6.81
N GLU A 174 14.58 2.94 5.53
CA GLU A 174 15.96 3.00 5.07
C GLU A 174 16.34 4.47 4.81
N PRO A 175 17.34 5.02 5.54
CA PRO A 175 17.63 6.46 5.48
C PRO A 175 18.43 6.90 4.26
N ARG A 176 18.82 6.01 3.36
CA ARG A 176 19.71 6.29 2.22
C ARG A 176 19.28 7.52 1.42
N ALA A 177 18.04 7.54 0.95
CA ALA A 177 17.53 8.66 0.14
C ALA A 177 17.42 9.96 0.96
N LEU A 178 17.07 9.87 2.25
CA LEU A 178 17.02 11.01 3.15
C LEU A 178 18.44 11.58 3.35
N SER A 179 19.44 10.72 3.53
CA SER A 179 20.83 11.14 3.69
C SER A 179 21.43 11.76 2.42
N GLU A 180 20.90 11.38 1.25
CA GLU A 180 21.26 12.03 -0.02
C GLU A 180 20.60 13.41 -0.18
N LEU A 181 19.35 13.57 0.33
CA LEU A 181 18.60 14.83 0.25
C LEU A 181 19.02 15.83 1.33
N PHE A 182 19.24 15.34 2.54
CA PHE A 182 19.69 16.09 3.71
C PHE A 182 20.84 15.31 4.39
N PRO A 183 22.11 15.59 4.06
CA PRO A 183 23.24 14.90 4.70
C PRO A 183 23.28 15.07 6.23
N ASP A 184 22.77 16.17 6.72
CA ASP A 184 22.69 16.61 8.11
C ASP A 184 21.30 16.42 8.74
N TRP A 185 20.49 15.47 8.24
CA TRP A 185 19.13 15.25 8.72
C TRP A 185 19.02 14.94 10.22
N LYS A 186 20.11 14.41 10.84
CA LYS A 186 20.16 14.15 12.28
C LYS A 186 20.26 15.43 13.08
N GLU A 187 21.11 16.33 12.63
CA GLU A 187 21.32 17.66 13.21
C GLU A 187 20.10 18.56 13.03
N GLN A 188 19.32 18.34 11.96
CA GLN A 188 18.06 19.00 11.70
C GLN A 188 16.86 18.37 12.43
N ASP A 189 17.09 17.48 13.39
CA ASP A 189 16.07 16.81 14.23
C ASP A 189 14.98 16.09 13.42
N ALA A 190 15.34 15.46 12.28
CA ALA A 190 14.41 14.63 11.54
C ALA A 190 13.83 13.52 12.44
N PRO A 191 12.52 13.20 12.34
CA PRO A 191 11.86 12.22 13.21
C PRO A 191 12.23 10.76 12.87
N VAL A 192 13.53 10.48 12.75
CA VAL A 192 14.13 9.19 12.41
C VAL A 192 15.05 8.79 13.57
N LYS A 193 14.43 8.47 14.73
CA LYS A 193 15.15 8.41 16.03
C LYS A 193 15.36 6.99 16.58
N VAL A 194 14.54 6.00 16.19
CA VAL A 194 14.58 4.64 16.75
C VAL A 194 15.31 3.69 15.80
N PRO A 195 16.60 3.40 16.02
CA PRO A 195 17.33 2.44 15.20
C PRO A 195 16.77 1.02 15.39
N VAL A 196 16.84 0.19 14.37
CA VAL A 196 16.49 -1.23 14.50
C VAL A 196 17.51 -1.93 15.39
N THR A 197 17.03 -2.50 16.50
CA THR A 197 17.85 -3.20 17.50
C THR A 197 17.75 -4.72 17.37
N ALA A 198 16.64 -5.22 16.84
CA ALA A 198 16.42 -6.64 16.57
C ALA A 198 15.59 -6.82 15.30
N ASP A 199 15.99 -7.78 14.47
CA ASP A 199 15.30 -8.14 13.22
C ASP A 199 14.96 -9.64 13.26
N LYS A 200 13.69 -9.96 13.45
CA LYS A 200 13.19 -11.32 13.60
C LYS A 200 12.28 -11.69 12.42
N PHE A 201 12.38 -12.96 12.03
CA PHE A 201 11.51 -13.53 11.01
C PHE A 201 10.98 -14.89 11.50
N TRP A 202 9.65 -15.06 11.54
CA TRP A 202 9.02 -16.28 12.02
C TRP A 202 8.10 -16.90 10.97
N TYR A 203 8.09 -18.22 10.93
CA TYR A 203 7.00 -18.98 10.32
C TYR A 203 5.97 -19.29 11.41
N LEU A 204 4.74 -18.84 11.23
CA LEU A 204 3.65 -19.12 12.15
C LEU A 204 2.84 -20.32 11.66
N THR A 205 2.63 -21.27 12.56
CA THR A 205 1.54 -22.25 12.50
C THR A 205 0.40 -21.71 13.36
N GLU A 206 -0.75 -22.35 13.42
CA GLU A 206 -1.86 -21.92 14.28
C GLU A 206 -1.48 -21.75 15.76
N LYS A 207 -0.54 -22.57 16.27
CA LYS A 207 -0.20 -22.63 17.71
C LYS A 207 1.24 -22.30 18.05
N ARG A 208 2.15 -22.25 17.08
CA ARG A 208 3.59 -22.12 17.32
C ARG A 208 4.22 -21.11 16.36
N ALA A 209 5.22 -20.39 16.88
CA ALA A 209 6.13 -19.58 16.09
C ALA A 209 7.46 -20.32 15.92
N ILE A 210 7.90 -20.47 14.69
CA ILE A 210 9.17 -21.13 14.33
C ILE A 210 10.11 -20.04 13.81
N PRO A 211 11.20 -19.72 14.55
CA PRO A 211 12.18 -18.73 14.10
C PRO A 211 12.88 -19.17 12.81
N LEU A 212 13.02 -18.25 11.88
CA LEU A 212 13.77 -18.42 10.63
C LEU A 212 14.85 -17.34 10.53
N PRO A 213 15.92 -17.54 9.74
CA PRO A 213 16.87 -16.49 9.40
C PRO A 213 16.15 -15.32 8.71
N SER A 214 16.37 -14.08 9.19
CA SER A 214 15.76 -12.91 8.56
C SER A 214 16.42 -12.58 7.23
N PRO A 215 15.66 -12.49 6.12
CA PRO A 215 16.19 -12.07 4.83
C PRO A 215 16.26 -10.55 4.66
N PHE A 216 15.73 -9.77 5.61
CA PHE A 216 15.46 -8.34 5.41
C PHE A 216 16.67 -7.43 5.66
N ASN A 217 17.66 -7.90 6.45
CA ASN A 217 18.86 -7.15 6.81
C ASN A 217 18.56 -5.70 7.20
N ASN A 218 17.81 -5.52 8.30
CA ASN A 218 17.37 -4.20 8.76
C ASN A 218 18.43 -3.44 9.59
N GLN A 219 19.66 -3.93 9.68
CA GLN A 219 20.74 -3.20 10.34
C GLN A 219 20.97 -1.83 9.67
N GLY A 220 21.06 -0.78 10.46
CA GLY A 220 21.19 0.60 9.98
C GLY A 220 19.89 1.26 9.52
N ASN A 221 18.78 0.54 9.56
CA ASN A 221 17.44 1.10 9.34
C ASN A 221 16.82 1.59 10.66
N TYR A 222 15.70 2.28 10.55
CA TYR A 222 15.01 2.88 11.68
C TYR A 222 13.53 2.49 11.68
N VAL A 223 12.94 2.34 12.86
CA VAL A 223 11.49 2.23 13.02
C VAL A 223 10.93 3.63 13.23
N ILE A 224 10.07 4.08 12.34
CA ILE A 224 9.59 5.47 12.33
C ILE A 224 8.09 5.60 12.18
N SER A 225 7.58 6.79 12.52
CA SER A 225 6.31 7.30 12.04
C SER A 225 6.50 7.99 10.69
N LEU A 226 6.06 7.36 9.59
CA LEU A 226 6.17 7.96 8.26
C LEU A 226 5.35 9.25 8.14
N SER A 227 4.23 9.35 8.84
CA SER A 227 3.42 10.57 8.93
C SER A 227 4.24 11.75 9.48
N GLN A 228 4.99 11.54 10.56
CA GLN A 228 5.86 12.56 11.15
C GLN A 228 7.00 12.95 10.21
N LEU A 229 7.65 11.96 9.56
CA LEU A 229 8.70 12.24 8.58
C LEU A 229 8.17 13.09 7.42
N VAL A 230 7.00 12.78 6.91
CA VAL A 230 6.40 13.52 5.78
C VAL A 230 5.98 14.93 6.20
N ARG A 231 5.47 15.13 7.43
CA ARG A 231 5.24 16.48 7.98
C ARG A 231 6.53 17.30 8.06
N TRP A 232 7.60 16.68 8.56
CA TRP A 232 8.91 17.32 8.62
C TRP A 232 9.42 17.69 7.22
N LEU A 233 9.28 16.80 6.24
CA LEU A 233 9.62 17.10 4.83
C LEU A 233 8.74 18.23 4.28
N GLY A 234 7.45 18.29 4.63
CA GLY A 234 6.56 19.38 4.24
C GLY A 234 7.04 20.73 4.77
N ALA A 235 7.37 20.81 6.06
CA ALA A 235 7.94 22.02 6.66
C ALA A 235 9.25 22.42 5.97
N LYS A 236 10.14 21.47 5.67
CA LYS A 236 11.38 21.74 4.92
C LYS A 236 11.14 22.23 3.49
N ALA A 237 10.08 21.76 2.84
CA ALA A 237 9.70 22.27 1.52
C ALA A 237 9.22 23.74 1.61
N GLU A 238 8.38 24.06 2.59
CA GLU A 238 7.90 25.43 2.84
C GLU A 238 9.05 26.39 3.21
N GLU A 239 9.99 25.95 4.07
CA GLU A 239 11.21 26.72 4.41
C GLU A 239 12.05 27.07 3.15
N LEU A 240 12.02 26.23 2.12
CA LEU A 240 12.70 26.45 0.84
C LEU A 240 11.87 27.28 -0.15
N GLY A 241 10.66 27.71 0.21
CA GLY A 241 9.78 28.51 -0.64
C GLY A 241 8.95 27.68 -1.62
N VAL A 242 8.59 26.44 -1.26
CA VAL A 242 7.58 25.65 -1.98
C VAL A 242 6.21 26.05 -1.45
N GLU A 243 5.27 26.30 -2.34
CA GLU A 243 3.87 26.51 -1.96
C GLU A 243 3.16 25.17 -1.75
N VAL A 244 2.76 24.87 -0.52
CA VAL A 244 2.08 23.61 -0.18
C VAL A 244 0.61 23.88 0.08
N TYR A 245 -0.27 23.19 -0.69
CA TYR A 245 -1.73 23.33 -0.62
C TYR A 245 -2.37 22.06 -0.05
N PRO A 246 -2.46 21.91 1.28
CA PRO A 246 -3.22 20.83 1.91
C PRO A 246 -4.72 21.09 1.81
N GLY A 247 -5.52 20.01 1.78
CA GLY A 247 -6.99 20.09 1.63
C GLY A 247 -7.48 20.18 0.18
N PHE A 248 -6.58 20.29 -0.79
CA PHE A 248 -6.92 20.38 -2.21
C PHE A 248 -6.68 19.06 -2.93
N ALA A 249 -7.75 18.44 -3.41
CA ALA A 249 -7.66 17.20 -4.18
C ALA A 249 -7.62 17.50 -5.68
N ALA A 250 -6.55 17.12 -6.35
CA ALA A 250 -6.51 17.12 -7.81
C ALA A 250 -7.52 16.11 -8.36
N SER A 251 -8.38 16.55 -9.26
CA SER A 251 -9.50 15.77 -9.79
C SER A 251 -9.48 15.60 -11.30
N GLU A 252 -8.83 16.52 -12.01
CA GLU A 252 -8.80 16.57 -13.46
C GLU A 252 -7.40 16.91 -13.95
N VAL A 253 -6.96 16.28 -15.04
CA VAL A 253 -5.72 16.62 -15.73
C VAL A 253 -6.03 17.58 -16.87
N LEU A 254 -5.36 18.70 -16.91
CA LEU A 254 -5.49 19.70 -17.97
C LEU A 254 -4.54 19.38 -19.13
N TYR A 255 -5.04 19.48 -20.36
CA TYR A 255 -4.30 19.16 -21.57
C TYR A 255 -4.36 20.31 -22.59
N GLU A 256 -3.23 20.61 -23.20
CA GLU A 256 -3.12 21.45 -24.39
C GLU A 256 -2.29 20.72 -25.45
N ASN A 257 -2.82 20.58 -26.66
CA ASN A 257 -2.13 19.90 -27.78
C ASN A 257 -1.53 18.52 -27.40
N ASP A 258 -2.32 17.68 -26.71
CA ASP A 258 -1.92 16.37 -26.18
C ASP A 258 -0.77 16.39 -25.15
N ARG A 259 -0.45 17.56 -24.60
CA ARG A 259 0.50 17.76 -23.52
C ARG A 259 -0.23 18.06 -22.22
N VAL A 260 0.21 17.50 -21.10
CA VAL A 260 -0.26 17.89 -19.77
C VAL A 260 0.27 19.29 -19.46
N VAL A 261 -0.64 20.19 -19.06
CA VAL A 261 -0.33 21.58 -18.70
C VAL A 261 -0.74 21.94 -17.28
N GLY A 262 -1.18 20.96 -16.48
CA GLY A 262 -1.60 21.19 -15.10
C GLY A 262 -2.69 20.25 -14.63
N ILE A 263 -3.32 20.65 -13.55
CA ILE A 263 -4.48 19.95 -12.95
C ILE A 263 -5.57 20.96 -12.55
N ALA A 264 -6.80 20.46 -12.41
CA ALA A 264 -7.84 21.18 -11.71
C ALA A 264 -8.25 20.46 -10.43
N THR A 265 -8.64 21.23 -9.42
CA THR A 265 -9.17 20.70 -8.17
C THR A 265 -10.69 20.51 -8.25
N ASN A 266 -11.26 19.72 -7.34
CA ASN A 266 -12.70 19.51 -7.26
C ASN A 266 -13.45 20.78 -6.81
N ASP A 267 -14.64 20.97 -7.36
CA ASP A 267 -15.62 21.87 -6.77
C ASP A 267 -16.05 21.36 -5.38
N MET A 268 -16.13 22.24 -4.42
CA MET A 268 -16.54 21.93 -3.05
C MET A 268 -18.01 22.34 -2.83
N GLY A 269 -18.67 21.68 -1.87
CA GLY A 269 -20.04 22.05 -1.50
C GLY A 269 -21.11 21.68 -2.53
N ILE A 270 -20.93 20.61 -3.29
CA ILE A 270 -21.94 20.01 -4.15
C ILE A 270 -22.76 18.98 -3.38
N ALA A 271 -24.10 19.03 -3.50
CA ALA A 271 -25.00 18.04 -2.94
C ALA A 271 -25.03 16.75 -3.78
N LYS A 272 -25.63 15.66 -3.26
CA LYS A 272 -25.72 14.38 -3.98
C LYS A 272 -26.52 14.44 -5.28
N ASP A 273 -27.46 15.38 -5.38
CA ASP A 273 -28.27 15.65 -6.56
C ASP A 273 -27.60 16.60 -7.58
N GLY A 274 -26.36 17.03 -7.30
CA GLY A 274 -25.60 17.94 -8.14
C GLY A 274 -25.85 19.43 -7.85
N SER A 275 -26.77 19.80 -6.95
CA SER A 275 -27.04 21.19 -6.63
C SER A 275 -25.94 21.85 -5.80
N LYS A 276 -25.69 23.13 -6.01
CA LYS A 276 -24.75 23.93 -5.21
C LYS A 276 -25.33 24.19 -3.82
N LYS A 277 -24.58 23.86 -2.76
CA LYS A 277 -24.89 24.22 -1.37
C LYS A 277 -24.49 25.68 -1.10
N SER A 278 -24.91 26.23 0.05
CA SER A 278 -24.51 27.58 0.49
C SER A 278 -23.00 27.75 0.70
N ILE A 279 -22.28 26.63 0.86
CA ILE A 279 -20.82 26.57 1.01
C ILE A 279 -20.12 26.19 -0.30
N PHE A 280 -20.79 26.32 -1.45
CA PHE A 280 -20.21 26.02 -2.75
C PHE A 280 -18.97 26.88 -3.00
N GLN A 281 -17.90 26.23 -3.42
CA GLN A 281 -16.66 26.86 -3.85
C GLN A 281 -16.19 26.17 -5.12
N ARG A 282 -15.98 26.96 -6.15
CA ARG A 282 -15.43 26.48 -7.43
C ARG A 282 -14.01 25.96 -7.22
N GLY A 283 -13.65 24.84 -7.89
CA GLY A 283 -12.27 24.38 -7.96
C GLY A 283 -11.37 25.37 -8.72
N ILE A 284 -10.08 25.28 -8.49
CA ILE A 284 -9.04 26.09 -9.14
C ILE A 284 -8.27 25.27 -10.17
N GLU A 285 -7.67 25.92 -11.15
CA GLU A 285 -6.73 25.34 -12.11
C GLU A 285 -5.31 25.72 -11.69
N LEU A 286 -4.44 24.72 -11.55
CA LEU A 286 -3.02 24.89 -11.31
C LEU A 286 -2.30 24.48 -12.58
N LYS A 287 -1.83 25.48 -13.34
CA LYS A 287 -1.08 25.27 -14.58
C LYS A 287 0.42 25.24 -14.31
N GLY A 288 1.12 24.38 -15.02
CA GLY A 288 2.57 24.23 -14.88
C GLY A 288 3.25 23.87 -16.19
N ARG A 289 4.46 24.36 -16.38
CA ARG A 289 5.33 23.93 -17.48
C ARG A 289 5.63 22.44 -17.40
N LEU A 290 5.68 21.90 -16.15
CA LEU A 290 5.74 20.47 -15.84
C LEU A 290 4.76 20.12 -14.73
N THR A 291 4.16 18.92 -14.82
CA THR A 291 3.27 18.37 -13.78
C THR A 291 3.75 16.99 -13.34
N PHE A 292 3.98 16.82 -12.04
CA PHE A 292 4.41 15.55 -11.46
C PHE A 292 3.30 14.88 -10.69
N PHE A 293 3.14 13.57 -10.88
CA PHE A 293 2.12 12.77 -10.20
C PHE A 293 2.77 11.80 -9.22
N GLY A 294 2.71 12.16 -7.93
CA GLY A 294 3.15 11.39 -6.77
C GLY A 294 1.97 10.92 -5.92
N GLU A 295 0.88 10.47 -6.54
CA GLU A 295 -0.39 10.12 -5.88
C GLU A 295 -0.37 8.78 -5.11
N GLY A 296 0.75 8.07 -5.14
CA GLY A 296 0.93 6.78 -4.49
C GLY A 296 0.40 5.62 -5.33
N CYS A 297 0.13 4.49 -4.66
CA CYS A 297 -0.12 3.18 -5.26
C CYS A 297 -1.23 3.18 -6.33
N ARG A 298 -2.29 3.95 -6.14
CA ARG A 298 -3.46 3.96 -7.03
C ARG A 298 -4.05 5.36 -7.18
N GLY A 299 -3.23 6.26 -7.69
CA GLY A 299 -3.65 7.61 -8.01
C GLY A 299 -4.65 7.63 -9.17
N SER A 300 -5.76 8.34 -9.04
CA SER A 300 -6.80 8.39 -10.08
C SER A 300 -6.32 9.08 -11.35
N LEU A 301 -5.55 10.17 -11.20
CA LEU A 301 -5.00 10.91 -12.33
C LEU A 301 -3.81 10.15 -12.96
N SER A 302 -2.98 9.50 -12.13
CA SER A 302 -1.91 8.62 -12.61
C SER A 302 -2.44 7.48 -13.49
N GLU A 303 -3.56 6.83 -13.11
CA GLU A 303 -4.19 5.78 -13.94
C GLU A 303 -4.73 6.34 -15.26
N THR A 304 -5.27 7.56 -15.26
CA THR A 304 -5.72 8.26 -16.48
C THR A 304 -4.55 8.51 -17.43
N ILE A 305 -3.42 9.00 -16.91
CA ILE A 305 -2.19 9.28 -17.67
C ILE A 305 -1.57 7.99 -18.21
N LEU A 306 -1.47 6.95 -17.37
CA LEU A 306 -0.97 5.63 -17.78
C LEU A 306 -1.74 5.08 -18.99
N LYS A 307 -3.06 5.20 -18.96
CA LYS A 307 -3.95 4.76 -20.04
C LYS A 307 -3.86 5.66 -21.27
N LYS A 308 -3.91 6.99 -21.09
CA LYS A 308 -3.89 7.95 -22.20
C LYS A 308 -2.63 7.83 -23.04
N TYR A 309 -1.48 7.76 -22.39
CA TYR A 309 -0.19 7.68 -23.09
C TYR A 309 0.34 6.26 -23.27
N GLN A 310 -0.42 5.24 -22.90
CA GLN A 310 -0.02 3.82 -23.02
C GLN A 310 1.38 3.56 -22.44
N LEU A 311 1.64 4.11 -21.23
CA LEU A 311 2.99 4.14 -20.67
C LEU A 311 3.54 2.75 -20.30
N ARG A 312 2.68 1.75 -20.08
CA ARG A 312 3.11 0.35 -19.87
C ARG A 312 3.46 -0.31 -21.19
N GLU A 313 2.66 -0.09 -22.21
CA GLU A 313 2.82 -0.66 -23.55
C GLU A 313 4.09 -0.15 -24.23
N GLN A 314 4.43 1.13 -24.05
CA GLN A 314 5.66 1.73 -24.60
C GLN A 314 6.95 1.00 -24.20
N VAL A 315 6.98 0.41 -22.99
CA VAL A 315 8.14 -0.30 -22.44
C VAL A 315 7.89 -1.79 -22.24
N GLN A 316 6.77 -2.31 -22.76
CA GLN A 316 6.34 -3.70 -22.62
C GLN A 316 6.27 -4.16 -21.16
N ALA A 317 5.92 -3.24 -20.24
CA ALA A 317 5.74 -3.56 -18.84
C ALA A 317 4.51 -4.46 -18.65
N GLN A 318 4.60 -5.33 -17.65
CA GLN A 318 3.47 -6.18 -17.26
C GLN A 318 2.43 -5.37 -16.46
N HIS A 319 1.23 -5.96 -16.30
CA HIS A 319 0.22 -5.35 -15.44
C HIS A 319 0.72 -5.20 -14.00
N GLN A 320 0.22 -4.21 -13.29
CA GLN A 320 0.47 -4.05 -11.86
C GLN A 320 -0.34 -5.08 -11.08
N THR A 321 0.25 -5.61 -10.01
CA THR A 321 -0.42 -6.42 -8.99
C THR A 321 -0.44 -5.66 -7.68
N TYR A 322 -1.42 -5.96 -6.83
CA TYR A 322 -1.66 -5.19 -5.62
C TYR A 322 -1.78 -6.08 -4.40
N ALA A 323 -1.50 -5.50 -3.23
CA ALA A 323 -1.83 -6.07 -1.94
C ALA A 323 -2.67 -5.10 -1.13
N LEU A 324 -3.39 -5.61 -0.14
CA LEU A 324 -4.04 -4.84 0.90
C LEU A 324 -3.22 -4.98 2.19
N GLY A 325 -2.77 -3.86 2.73
CA GLY A 325 -2.18 -3.78 4.06
C GLY A 325 -3.18 -3.21 5.06
N ILE A 326 -3.44 -3.95 6.14
CA ILE A 326 -4.21 -3.50 7.31
C ILE A 326 -3.23 -3.29 8.44
N LYS A 327 -3.36 -2.19 9.16
CA LYS A 327 -2.41 -1.81 10.21
C LYS A 327 -3.13 -1.16 11.38
N GLU A 328 -2.62 -1.42 12.57
CA GLU A 328 -2.95 -0.71 13.80
C GLU A 328 -1.67 -0.21 14.47
N VAL A 329 -1.79 0.88 15.22
CA VAL A 329 -0.77 1.35 16.16
C VAL A 329 -1.35 1.18 17.57
N TRP A 330 -0.63 0.46 18.40
CA TRP A 330 -0.99 0.16 19.78
C TRP A 330 -0.10 0.94 20.73
N GLU A 331 -0.65 1.44 21.80
CA GLU A 331 0.11 1.82 23.00
C GLU A 331 0.14 0.60 23.93
N VAL A 332 1.33 0.10 24.24
CA VAL A 332 1.52 -1.09 25.09
C VAL A 332 2.15 -0.72 26.43
N GLU A 333 2.09 -1.65 27.40
CA GLU A 333 2.78 -1.50 28.67
C GLU A 333 4.30 -1.38 28.45
N GLU A 334 4.97 -0.58 29.27
CA GLU A 334 6.41 -0.34 29.17
C GLU A 334 7.23 -1.64 29.29
N SER A 335 6.78 -2.57 30.13
CA SER A 335 7.39 -3.89 30.34
C SER A 335 7.40 -4.77 29.07
N LYS A 336 6.54 -4.47 28.09
CA LYS A 336 6.38 -5.18 26.82
C LYS A 336 7.00 -4.44 25.64
N HIS A 337 7.51 -3.24 25.87
CA HIS A 337 8.03 -2.38 24.81
C HIS A 337 9.55 -2.52 24.67
N ILE A 338 10.00 -2.82 23.46
CA ILE A 338 11.43 -2.97 23.10
C ILE A 338 11.72 -2.07 21.89
N PRO A 339 12.10 -0.80 22.08
CA PRO A 339 12.32 0.12 20.95
C PRO A 339 13.26 -0.46 19.89
N GLY A 340 12.85 -0.38 18.61
CA GLY A 340 13.63 -0.90 17.49
C GLY A 340 13.50 -2.41 17.27
N TYR A 341 12.66 -3.12 18.01
CA TYR A 341 12.35 -4.52 17.72
C TYR A 341 11.47 -4.62 16.47
N VAL A 342 11.92 -5.40 15.51
CA VAL A 342 11.24 -5.66 14.24
C VAL A 342 10.95 -7.15 14.11
N LEU A 343 9.70 -7.51 13.87
CA LEU A 343 9.25 -8.86 13.61
C LEU A 343 8.46 -8.89 12.31
N HIS A 344 8.86 -9.79 11.42
CA HIS A 344 8.05 -10.19 10.27
C HIS A 344 7.64 -11.64 10.42
N THR A 345 6.47 -12.01 9.90
CA THR A 345 6.03 -13.39 9.89
C THR A 345 5.38 -13.80 8.58
N VAL A 346 5.41 -15.09 8.28
CA VAL A 346 4.69 -15.74 7.18
C VAL A 346 3.95 -16.98 7.69
N GLY A 347 3.02 -17.51 6.91
CA GLY A 347 2.17 -18.65 7.28
C GLY A 347 0.89 -18.17 7.95
N TYR A 348 0.47 -18.78 9.07
CA TYR A 348 -0.76 -18.41 9.77
C TYR A 348 -0.88 -16.89 9.99
N PRO A 349 -2.05 -16.27 9.75
CA PRO A 349 -3.37 -16.89 9.49
C PRO A 349 -3.62 -17.24 8.02
N LEU A 350 -2.74 -16.83 7.09
CA LEU A 350 -2.89 -17.11 5.67
C LEU A 350 -2.54 -18.56 5.34
N ASP A 351 -3.21 -19.10 4.33
CA ASP A 351 -2.89 -20.41 3.79
C ASP A 351 -1.61 -20.40 2.94
N TYR A 352 -1.12 -21.58 2.55
CA TYR A 352 0.11 -21.70 1.78
C TYR A 352 0.02 -21.19 0.33
N ARG A 353 -1.18 -20.92 -0.19
CA ARG A 353 -1.43 -20.41 -1.56
C ARG A 353 -1.62 -18.90 -1.60
N THR A 354 -1.99 -18.32 -0.46
CA THR A 354 -2.25 -16.89 -0.35
C THR A 354 -0.95 -16.16 0.00
N TYR A 355 -0.46 -15.34 -0.92
CA TYR A 355 0.73 -14.53 -0.67
C TYR A 355 0.43 -13.41 0.32
N GLY A 356 1.31 -13.26 1.29
CA GLY A 356 1.18 -12.23 2.32
C GLY A 356 2.02 -12.55 3.54
N GLY A 357 1.79 -11.78 4.58
CA GLY A 357 2.49 -11.95 5.85
C GLY A 357 2.10 -10.87 6.85
N THR A 358 2.67 -10.93 8.03
CA THR A 358 2.41 -9.98 9.09
C THR A 358 3.68 -9.34 9.61
N PHE A 359 3.50 -8.23 10.30
CA PHE A 359 4.62 -7.52 10.92
C PHE A 359 4.23 -6.94 12.27
N LEU A 360 5.24 -6.71 13.11
CA LEU A 360 5.13 -6.02 14.39
C LEU A 360 6.41 -5.23 14.63
N TYR A 361 6.29 -3.90 14.82
CA TYR A 361 7.41 -2.97 14.95
C TYR A 361 7.24 -2.13 16.21
N HIS A 362 8.23 -2.16 17.10
CA HIS A 362 8.26 -1.30 18.28
C HIS A 362 8.89 0.06 17.93
N MET A 363 8.05 1.08 17.94
CA MET A 363 8.39 2.47 17.66
C MET A 363 8.97 3.14 18.93
N ASP A 364 8.93 4.45 19.00
CA ASP A 364 9.13 5.22 20.24
C ASP A 364 7.85 5.27 21.10
N ASN A 365 7.94 5.89 22.29
CA ASN A 365 6.79 6.24 23.12
C ASN A 365 5.81 5.08 23.41
N ARG A 366 6.34 3.87 23.65
CA ARG A 366 5.54 2.65 23.92
C ARG A 366 4.58 2.27 22.79
N GLN A 367 4.80 2.78 21.59
CA GLN A 367 3.97 2.48 20.44
C GLN A 367 4.48 1.23 19.70
N VAL A 368 3.54 0.41 19.29
CA VAL A 368 3.79 -0.79 18.47
C VAL A 368 2.89 -0.74 17.25
N ALA A 369 3.51 -0.69 16.07
CA ALA A 369 2.79 -0.84 14.82
C ALA A 369 2.68 -2.33 14.48
N ILE A 370 1.47 -2.81 14.26
CA ILE A 370 1.19 -4.20 13.90
C ILE A 370 0.30 -4.24 12.66
N GLY A 371 0.51 -5.21 11.77
CA GLY A 371 -0.31 -5.30 10.57
C GLY A 371 -0.21 -6.62 9.84
N LEU A 372 -1.13 -6.77 8.88
CA LEU A 372 -1.19 -7.88 7.94
C LEU A 372 -1.21 -7.31 6.52
N VAL A 373 -0.42 -7.90 5.64
CA VAL A 373 -0.46 -7.64 4.20
C VAL A 373 -0.92 -8.90 3.49
N VAL A 374 -1.89 -8.79 2.62
CA VAL A 374 -2.38 -9.88 1.77
C VAL A 374 -2.47 -9.42 0.32
N ALA A 375 -1.86 -10.18 -0.59
CA ALA A 375 -1.96 -9.91 -2.01
C ALA A 375 -3.39 -10.11 -2.52
N LEU A 376 -3.83 -9.29 -3.47
CA LEU A 376 -5.21 -9.31 -3.98
C LEU A 376 -5.43 -10.36 -5.08
N ASP A 377 -4.43 -11.20 -5.36
CA ASP A 377 -4.49 -12.34 -6.26
C ASP A 377 -4.96 -13.64 -5.58
N TYR A 378 -5.50 -13.56 -4.35
CA TYR A 378 -6.02 -14.72 -3.63
C TYR A 378 -7.25 -15.31 -4.35
N LYS A 379 -7.36 -16.66 -4.29
CA LYS A 379 -8.39 -17.41 -5.02
C LYS A 379 -9.70 -17.52 -4.27
N ASN A 380 -9.65 -17.57 -2.94
CA ASN A 380 -10.82 -17.75 -2.08
C ASN A 380 -11.64 -16.44 -1.97
N PRO A 381 -12.84 -16.35 -2.58
CA PRO A 381 -13.66 -15.14 -2.54
C PRO A 381 -14.23 -14.81 -1.15
N TYR A 382 -14.16 -15.76 -0.21
CA TYR A 382 -14.64 -15.60 1.17
C TYR A 382 -13.52 -15.22 2.15
N LEU A 383 -12.28 -15.09 1.69
CA LEU A 383 -11.19 -14.59 2.53
C LEU A 383 -11.49 -13.15 2.92
N SER A 384 -11.56 -12.89 4.22
CA SER A 384 -11.68 -11.54 4.78
C SER A 384 -10.34 -11.10 5.35
N PRO A 385 -9.61 -10.19 4.70
CA PRO A 385 -8.34 -9.70 5.23
C PRO A 385 -8.44 -9.14 6.66
N TYR A 386 -9.58 -8.55 7.01
CA TYR A 386 -9.81 -8.04 8.36
C TYR A 386 -9.92 -9.17 9.39
N GLU A 387 -10.67 -10.23 9.10
CA GLU A 387 -10.80 -11.39 10.00
C GLU A 387 -9.47 -12.12 10.16
N GLU A 388 -8.71 -12.30 9.07
CA GLU A 388 -7.38 -12.89 9.15
C GLU A 388 -6.43 -12.04 10.02
N TYR A 389 -6.55 -10.72 9.95
CA TYR A 389 -5.79 -9.83 10.83
C TYR A 389 -6.21 -9.97 12.30
N GLN A 390 -7.51 -10.15 12.60
CA GLN A 390 -7.97 -10.42 13.97
C GLN A 390 -7.42 -11.77 14.49
N ARG A 391 -7.45 -12.82 13.65
CA ARG A 391 -6.87 -14.14 13.98
C ARG A 391 -5.38 -14.03 14.29
N PHE A 392 -4.61 -13.26 13.52
CA PHE A 392 -3.20 -13.01 13.78
C PHE A 392 -2.96 -12.42 15.18
N LYS A 393 -3.72 -11.42 15.57
CA LYS A 393 -3.58 -10.79 16.90
C LYS A 393 -3.85 -11.75 18.05
N GLN A 394 -4.67 -12.78 17.83
CA GLN A 394 -4.97 -13.80 18.83
C GLN A 394 -3.96 -14.95 18.88
N HIS A 395 -2.96 -14.97 17.98
CA HIS A 395 -1.95 -16.02 17.96
C HIS A 395 -1.19 -16.08 19.31
N PRO A 396 -0.95 -17.29 19.90
CA PRO A 396 -0.35 -17.42 21.23
C PRO A 396 1.02 -16.73 21.42
N SER A 397 1.79 -16.57 20.35
CA SER A 397 3.08 -15.88 20.41
C SER A 397 2.98 -14.36 20.17
N ILE A 398 1.84 -13.86 19.70
CA ILE A 398 1.62 -12.42 19.39
C ILE A 398 0.77 -11.76 20.47
N ARG A 399 -0.34 -12.38 20.86
CA ARG A 399 -1.27 -11.85 21.86
C ARG A 399 -0.58 -11.30 23.13
N PRO A 400 0.41 -11.99 23.76
CA PRO A 400 1.06 -11.49 24.96
C PRO A 400 1.80 -10.16 24.78
N MET A 401 2.24 -9.85 23.55
CA MET A 401 2.91 -8.57 23.25
C MET A 401 1.94 -7.38 23.25
N LEU A 402 0.64 -7.63 23.03
CA LEU A 402 -0.41 -6.62 22.90
C LEU A 402 -1.34 -6.56 24.11
N GLU A 403 -1.37 -7.60 24.95
CA GLU A 403 -2.28 -7.72 26.08
C GLU A 403 -2.09 -6.57 27.07
N GLY A 404 -3.21 -5.94 27.52
CA GLY A 404 -3.19 -4.72 28.34
C GLY A 404 -2.97 -3.42 27.55
N GLY A 405 -2.60 -3.51 26.28
CA GLY A 405 -2.47 -2.34 25.40
C GLY A 405 -3.81 -1.89 24.81
N LYS A 406 -3.81 -0.71 24.19
CA LYS A 406 -4.96 -0.15 23.47
C LYS A 406 -4.58 0.31 22.08
N VAL A 407 -5.50 0.17 21.12
CA VAL A 407 -5.36 0.72 19.76
C VAL A 407 -5.51 2.24 19.82
N ILE A 408 -4.54 2.96 19.26
CA ILE A 408 -4.57 4.43 19.16
C ILE A 408 -4.78 4.91 17.74
N GLN A 409 -4.41 4.11 16.72
CA GLN A 409 -4.65 4.40 15.30
C GLN A 409 -4.89 3.10 14.54
N TYR A 410 -5.66 3.16 13.46
CA TYR A 410 -5.86 2.04 12.55
C TYR A 410 -6.14 2.52 11.12
N GLY A 411 -5.92 1.66 10.16
CA GLY A 411 -6.26 1.93 8.76
C GLY A 411 -5.84 0.81 7.84
N ALA A 412 -6.22 0.96 6.58
CA ALA A 412 -5.84 0.04 5.52
C ALA A 412 -5.40 0.82 4.28
N ARG A 413 -4.47 0.24 3.51
CA ARG A 413 -3.99 0.83 2.28
C ARG A 413 -3.60 -0.24 1.27
N THR A 414 -3.86 0.03 0.01
CA THR A 414 -3.31 -0.77 -1.10
C THR A 414 -1.82 -0.50 -1.29
N LEU A 415 -1.10 -1.52 -1.73
CA LEU A 415 0.32 -1.51 -2.04
C LEU A 415 0.55 -2.06 -3.44
N ASN A 416 1.58 -1.56 -4.14
CA ASN A 416 2.03 -2.12 -5.42
C ASN A 416 2.86 -3.39 -5.17
N GLU A 417 2.55 -4.48 -5.86
CA GLU A 417 3.33 -5.72 -5.76
C GLU A 417 3.90 -6.21 -7.10
N GLY A 418 3.66 -5.48 -8.18
CA GLY A 418 4.17 -5.87 -9.50
C GLY A 418 5.69 -5.73 -9.64
N GLY A 419 6.34 -4.94 -8.78
CA GLY A 419 7.79 -4.79 -8.78
C GLY A 419 8.35 -4.28 -10.11
N PHE A 420 9.59 -4.66 -10.40
CA PHE A 420 10.36 -4.18 -11.55
C PHE A 420 9.66 -4.39 -12.90
N GLN A 421 8.98 -5.53 -13.09
CA GLN A 421 8.31 -5.88 -14.35
C GLN A 421 7.12 -4.99 -14.69
N SER A 422 6.53 -4.33 -13.69
CA SER A 422 5.32 -3.50 -13.83
C SER A 422 5.62 -2.01 -13.92
N ILE A 423 6.90 -1.61 -13.86
CA ILE A 423 7.30 -0.21 -13.96
C ILE A 423 6.96 0.32 -15.37
N PRO A 424 6.07 1.32 -15.49
CA PRO A 424 5.75 1.94 -16.77
C PRO A 424 6.86 2.89 -17.20
N LYS A 425 6.81 3.38 -18.42
CA LYS A 425 7.57 4.59 -18.78
C LYS A 425 7.10 5.73 -17.88
N THR A 426 8.03 6.38 -17.19
CA THR A 426 7.68 7.39 -16.16
C THR A 426 7.54 8.79 -16.73
N ALA A 427 8.10 9.05 -17.90
CA ALA A 427 8.03 10.32 -18.60
C ALA A 427 6.92 10.34 -19.66
N PHE A 428 6.19 11.43 -19.72
CA PHE A 428 5.16 11.70 -20.72
C PHE A 428 5.16 13.20 -21.10
N PRO A 429 4.48 13.61 -22.18
CA PRO A 429 4.43 15.02 -22.57
C PRO A 429 3.87 15.91 -21.47
N GLY A 430 4.70 16.81 -20.92
CA GLY A 430 4.33 17.75 -19.88
C GLY A 430 4.49 17.27 -18.45
N GLY A 431 5.08 16.07 -18.20
CA GLY A 431 5.24 15.64 -16.83
C GLY A 431 5.87 14.28 -16.59
N ALA A 432 5.75 13.80 -15.36
CA ALA A 432 6.32 12.54 -14.91
C ALA A 432 5.52 11.87 -13.79
N LEU A 433 5.60 10.52 -13.73
CA LEU A 433 5.13 9.70 -12.60
C LEU A 433 6.26 9.52 -11.59
N LEU A 434 5.93 9.67 -10.29
CA LEU A 434 6.88 9.56 -9.18
C LEU A 434 6.46 8.48 -8.18
N GLY A 435 7.44 7.87 -7.52
CA GLY A 435 7.20 6.94 -6.41
C GLY A 435 6.28 5.77 -6.77
N ASP A 436 5.33 5.49 -5.91
CA ASP A 436 4.41 4.36 -6.08
C ASP A 436 3.38 4.57 -7.21
N SER A 437 3.21 5.79 -7.73
CA SER A 437 2.45 6.01 -8.98
C SER A 437 3.11 5.31 -10.17
N ALA A 438 4.44 5.09 -10.11
CA ALA A 438 5.20 4.28 -11.06
C ALA A 438 5.51 2.86 -10.54
N GLY A 439 5.18 2.53 -9.29
CA GLY A 439 5.36 1.19 -8.73
C GLY A 439 6.75 0.91 -8.15
N PHE A 440 7.42 1.88 -7.54
CA PHE A 440 8.79 1.72 -7.03
C PHE A 440 8.89 1.03 -5.66
N LEU A 441 7.90 0.26 -5.23
CA LEU A 441 7.99 -0.56 -4.03
C LEU A 441 8.96 -1.74 -4.22
N ASN A 442 9.95 -1.87 -3.35
CA ASN A 442 10.74 -3.09 -3.22
C ASN A 442 9.97 -4.10 -2.37
N VAL A 443 9.18 -4.95 -3.04
CA VAL A 443 8.25 -5.89 -2.40
C VAL A 443 8.95 -6.87 -1.46
N PRO A 444 10.01 -7.59 -1.87
CA PRO A 444 10.72 -8.51 -0.97
C PRO A 444 11.38 -7.83 0.24
N LYS A 445 11.78 -6.57 0.10
CA LYS A 445 12.38 -5.78 1.18
C LYS A 445 11.33 -5.12 2.08
N ILE A 446 10.06 -5.10 1.65
CA ILE A 446 8.92 -4.43 2.31
C ILE A 446 9.19 -2.94 2.52
N LYS A 447 9.85 -2.31 1.55
CA LYS A 447 10.25 -0.90 1.63
C LYS A 447 10.03 -0.18 0.29
N GLY A 448 9.38 1.00 0.34
CA GLY A 448 9.10 1.84 -0.83
C GLY A 448 9.38 3.32 -0.59
N SER A 449 9.44 3.76 0.69
CA SER A 449 9.54 5.19 0.99
C SER A 449 10.88 5.80 0.53
N HIS A 450 11.99 5.06 0.63
CA HIS A 450 13.31 5.49 0.17
C HIS A 450 13.41 5.56 -1.35
N THR A 451 12.85 4.58 -2.06
CA THR A 451 12.80 4.57 -3.53
C THR A 451 11.87 5.65 -4.06
N ALA A 452 10.74 5.90 -3.39
CA ALA A 452 9.83 6.99 -3.71
C ALA A 452 10.50 8.35 -3.55
N LEU A 453 11.17 8.61 -2.42
CA LEU A 453 11.92 9.84 -2.18
C LEU A 453 13.00 10.06 -3.26
N LYS A 454 13.80 9.04 -3.54
CA LYS A 454 14.87 9.13 -4.56
C LYS A 454 14.31 9.37 -5.96
N SER A 455 13.19 8.75 -6.33
CA SER A 455 12.56 8.98 -7.63
C SER A 455 12.17 10.44 -7.84
N GLY A 456 11.66 11.09 -6.77
CA GLY A 456 11.38 12.53 -6.78
C GLY A 456 12.63 13.38 -6.99
N MET A 457 13.72 13.05 -6.29
CA MET A 457 15.00 13.76 -6.46
C MET A 457 15.53 13.66 -7.88
N VAL A 458 15.52 12.46 -8.48
CA VAL A 458 15.99 12.25 -9.87
C VAL A 458 15.11 13.00 -10.87
N ALA A 459 13.79 13.06 -10.61
CA ALA A 459 12.87 13.83 -11.46
C ALA A 459 13.14 15.35 -11.35
N ALA A 460 13.42 15.85 -10.15
CA ALA A 460 13.77 17.25 -9.91
C ALA A 460 15.05 17.66 -10.66
N GLU A 461 16.08 16.83 -10.59
CA GLU A 461 17.36 17.07 -11.30
C GLU A 461 17.14 17.15 -12.83
N ALA A 462 16.36 16.22 -13.39
CA ALA A 462 16.01 16.22 -14.81
C ALA A 462 15.12 17.41 -15.20
N ALA A 463 14.15 17.78 -14.35
CA ALA A 463 13.26 18.92 -14.59
C ALA A 463 14.01 20.24 -14.56
N PHE A 464 14.88 20.44 -13.59
CA PHE A 464 15.69 21.64 -13.49
C PHE A 464 16.47 21.91 -14.79
N GLU A 465 17.14 20.88 -15.30
CA GLU A 465 17.87 20.95 -16.57
C GLU A 465 16.94 21.19 -17.80
N ALA A 466 15.75 20.59 -17.79
CA ALA A 466 14.81 20.72 -18.91
C ALA A 466 14.16 22.11 -18.95
N LEU A 467 13.76 22.64 -17.79
CA LEU A 467 13.15 23.97 -17.64
C LEU A 467 14.10 25.10 -18.08
N GLY A 468 15.41 24.94 -17.82
CA GLY A 468 16.43 25.91 -18.28
C GLY A 468 16.70 25.90 -19.79
N LYS A 469 16.21 24.89 -20.52
CA LYS A 469 16.50 24.70 -21.95
C LYS A 469 15.31 25.01 -22.86
N SER A 470 14.09 24.93 -22.39
CA SER A 470 12.90 25.01 -23.25
C SER A 470 11.66 25.49 -22.49
N GLU A 471 10.82 26.26 -23.17
CA GLU A 471 9.49 26.62 -22.69
C GLU A 471 8.54 25.39 -22.63
N GLN A 472 8.78 24.38 -23.44
CA GLN A 472 8.07 23.10 -23.41
C GLN A 472 9.02 21.96 -23.02
N PRO A 473 9.39 21.87 -21.74
CA PRO A 473 10.41 20.94 -21.26
C PRO A 473 9.95 19.48 -21.40
N SER A 474 10.90 18.58 -21.72
CA SER A 474 10.69 17.14 -21.82
C SER A 474 11.30 16.41 -20.63
N MET A 475 10.60 15.38 -20.12
CA MET A 475 11.06 14.54 -19.01
C MET A 475 11.75 13.23 -19.45
N GLU A 476 12.11 13.05 -20.73
CA GLU A 476 12.83 11.85 -21.20
C GLU A 476 14.18 11.65 -20.50
N ALA A 477 14.84 12.73 -20.11
CA ALA A 477 16.06 12.67 -19.31
C ALA A 477 15.85 12.02 -17.94
N TYR A 478 14.68 12.22 -17.31
CA TYR A 478 14.30 11.55 -16.07
C TYR A 478 14.23 10.04 -16.24
N TRP A 479 13.54 9.55 -17.30
CA TRP A 479 13.46 8.11 -17.58
C TRP A 479 14.86 7.49 -17.72
N THR A 480 15.75 8.16 -18.45
CA THR A 480 17.12 7.68 -18.64
C THR A 480 17.95 7.73 -17.33
N ALA A 481 17.82 8.80 -16.54
CA ALA A 481 18.52 8.96 -15.27
C ALA A 481 18.04 7.93 -14.23
N LEU A 482 16.74 7.68 -14.18
CA LEU A 482 16.14 6.67 -13.30
C LEU A 482 16.69 5.27 -13.56
N GLN A 483 16.83 4.87 -14.84
CA GLN A 483 17.43 3.58 -15.22
C GLN A 483 18.89 3.43 -14.80
N LYS A 484 19.61 4.53 -14.64
CA LYS A 484 21.00 4.55 -14.14
C LYS A 484 21.10 4.63 -12.62
N SER A 485 19.99 4.96 -11.94
CA SER A 485 19.94 5.13 -10.49
C SER A 485 20.03 3.79 -9.73
N TRP A 486 20.38 3.90 -8.46
CA TRP A 486 20.35 2.74 -7.58
C TRP A 486 18.93 2.18 -7.34
N VAL A 487 17.88 2.99 -7.49
CA VAL A 487 16.47 2.55 -7.42
C VAL A 487 16.21 1.46 -8.46
N TRP A 488 16.63 1.70 -9.71
CA TRP A 488 16.47 0.75 -10.80
C TRP A 488 17.24 -0.55 -10.55
N GLN A 489 18.48 -0.43 -10.08
CA GLN A 489 19.35 -1.57 -9.78
C GLN A 489 18.79 -2.40 -8.63
N GLU A 490 18.30 -1.74 -7.56
CA GLU A 490 17.69 -2.39 -6.41
C GLU A 490 16.46 -3.19 -6.83
N LEU A 491 15.50 -2.58 -7.53
CA LEU A 491 14.28 -3.26 -7.98
C LEU A 491 14.57 -4.39 -8.98
N LYS A 492 15.53 -4.19 -9.89
CA LYS A 492 15.96 -5.21 -10.84
C LYS A 492 16.57 -6.43 -10.14
N SER A 493 17.30 -6.23 -9.06
CA SER A 493 17.96 -7.33 -8.32
C SER A 493 16.96 -8.29 -7.65
N VAL A 494 15.77 -7.81 -7.29
CA VAL A 494 14.74 -8.61 -6.59
C VAL A 494 13.56 -9.03 -7.47
N ARG A 495 13.63 -8.75 -8.77
CA ARG A 495 12.52 -8.86 -9.73
C ARG A 495 11.85 -10.24 -9.79
N ASN A 496 12.58 -11.31 -9.48
CA ASN A 496 12.07 -12.69 -9.58
C ASN A 496 11.49 -13.24 -8.27
N ILE A 497 11.64 -12.52 -7.15
CA ILE A 497 11.22 -13.04 -5.85
C ILE A 497 9.68 -13.09 -5.76
N ARG A 498 8.98 -11.95 -5.94
CA ARG A 498 7.51 -11.93 -5.83
C ARG A 498 6.80 -12.88 -6.83
N PRO A 499 7.18 -12.93 -8.12
CA PRO A 499 6.53 -13.86 -9.07
C PRO A 499 6.69 -15.33 -8.71
N ALA A 500 7.77 -15.73 -8.03
CA ALA A 500 7.97 -17.12 -7.61
C ALA A 500 6.96 -17.60 -6.58
N PHE A 501 6.38 -16.69 -5.79
CA PHE A 501 5.31 -17.02 -4.83
C PHE A 501 3.97 -17.36 -5.48
N HIS A 502 3.82 -17.15 -6.78
CA HIS A 502 2.65 -17.66 -7.52
C HIS A 502 2.50 -19.18 -7.44
N TYR A 503 3.60 -19.89 -7.21
CA TYR A 503 3.62 -21.35 -7.01
C TYR A 503 3.36 -21.78 -5.55
N GLY A 504 3.06 -20.84 -4.67
CA GLY A 504 2.80 -21.06 -3.25
C GLY A 504 3.96 -20.67 -2.33
N LEU A 505 3.71 -20.70 -1.02
CA LEU A 505 4.63 -20.18 -0.01
C LEU A 505 5.99 -20.92 -0.01
N LEU A 506 6.01 -22.26 0.03
CA LEU A 506 7.25 -23.03 0.12
C LEU A 506 8.14 -22.90 -1.14
N PRO A 507 7.64 -23.06 -2.37
CA PRO A 507 8.43 -22.82 -3.58
C PRO A 507 8.93 -21.37 -3.65
N GLY A 508 8.06 -20.39 -3.29
CA GLY A 508 8.42 -18.97 -3.26
C GLY A 508 9.55 -18.68 -2.28
N MET A 509 9.47 -19.19 -1.05
CA MET A 509 10.52 -19.02 -0.04
C MET A 509 11.82 -19.70 -0.46
N THR A 510 11.76 -20.88 -1.04
CA THR A 510 12.96 -21.59 -1.54
C THR A 510 13.63 -20.79 -2.64
N HIS A 511 12.87 -20.30 -3.61
CA HIS A 511 13.38 -19.44 -4.68
C HIS A 511 13.97 -18.14 -4.12
N ALA A 512 13.26 -17.49 -3.20
CA ALA A 512 13.73 -16.27 -2.56
C ALA A 512 15.05 -16.47 -1.81
N ALA A 513 15.19 -17.59 -1.09
CA ALA A 513 16.42 -17.93 -0.39
C ALA A 513 17.58 -18.17 -1.38
N LEU A 514 17.35 -18.93 -2.45
CA LEU A 514 18.35 -19.18 -3.49
C LEU A 514 18.77 -17.88 -4.18
N ASP A 515 17.80 -17.03 -4.56
CA ASP A 515 18.10 -15.76 -5.24
C ASP A 515 18.82 -14.79 -4.30
N HIS A 516 18.38 -14.67 -3.04
CA HIS A 516 18.95 -13.75 -2.08
C HIS A 516 20.35 -14.16 -1.62
N TYR A 517 20.54 -15.42 -1.15
CA TYR A 517 21.78 -15.85 -0.51
C TYR A 517 22.83 -16.36 -1.51
N LEU A 518 22.42 -17.00 -2.62
CA LEU A 518 23.33 -17.63 -3.57
C LEU A 518 23.50 -16.80 -4.84
N LEU A 519 22.42 -16.47 -5.54
CA LEU A 519 22.46 -15.85 -6.87
C LEU A 519 22.51 -14.31 -6.81
N ARG A 520 22.13 -13.72 -5.69
CA ARG A 520 22.19 -12.26 -5.43
C ARG A 520 21.55 -11.42 -6.54
N GLY A 521 20.37 -11.83 -7.03
CA GLY A 521 19.64 -11.14 -8.08
C GLY A 521 20.24 -11.29 -9.49
N LYS A 522 21.25 -12.13 -9.69
CA LYS A 522 21.97 -12.30 -10.97
C LYS A 522 21.34 -13.35 -11.90
N ILE A 523 20.09 -13.76 -11.64
CA ILE A 523 19.36 -14.68 -12.53
C ILE A 523 19.23 -14.04 -13.92
N PRO A 524 19.60 -14.74 -15.02
CA PRO A 524 19.64 -14.15 -16.37
C PRO A 524 18.26 -13.91 -16.98
N PHE A 525 17.21 -14.55 -16.45
CA PHE A 525 15.84 -14.39 -16.93
C PHE A 525 14.98 -13.59 -15.95
N THR A 526 13.81 -13.16 -16.43
CA THR A 526 12.80 -12.47 -15.62
C THR A 526 11.52 -13.28 -15.62
N LEU A 527 11.06 -13.68 -14.44
CA LEU A 527 9.78 -14.36 -14.26
C LEU A 527 8.62 -13.39 -14.57
N ARG A 528 7.58 -13.92 -15.19
CA ARG A 528 6.35 -13.16 -15.47
C ARG A 528 5.38 -13.28 -14.29
N HIS A 529 4.51 -12.28 -14.16
CA HIS A 529 3.37 -12.37 -13.25
C HIS A 529 2.39 -13.46 -13.71
N GLY A 530 1.60 -13.95 -12.77
CA GLY A 530 0.40 -14.73 -13.05
C GLY A 530 -0.70 -13.89 -13.71
N PRO A 531 -1.94 -14.36 -13.71
CA PRO A 531 -3.09 -13.56 -14.13
C PRO A 531 -3.21 -12.26 -13.31
N SER A 532 -3.86 -11.24 -13.86
CA SER A 532 -4.17 -10.01 -13.10
C SER A 532 -5.13 -10.32 -11.94
N ASP A 533 -5.01 -9.57 -10.84
CA ASP A 533 -5.70 -9.83 -9.57
C ASP A 533 -7.21 -10.13 -9.74
N HIS A 534 -7.92 -9.34 -10.54
CA HIS A 534 -9.35 -9.54 -10.81
C HIS A 534 -9.70 -10.84 -11.56
N LYS A 535 -8.71 -11.57 -12.09
CA LYS A 535 -8.88 -12.87 -12.76
C LYS A 535 -8.49 -14.05 -11.90
N CYS A 536 -7.94 -13.80 -10.71
CA CYS A 536 -7.44 -14.84 -9.83
C CYS A 536 -8.52 -15.43 -8.93
N THR A 537 -9.55 -14.65 -8.57
CA THR A 537 -10.65 -15.11 -7.70
C THR A 537 -11.49 -16.16 -8.42
N GLU A 538 -11.62 -17.33 -7.80
CA GLU A 538 -12.37 -18.46 -8.33
C GLU A 538 -13.76 -18.51 -7.70
N LEU A 539 -14.81 -18.81 -8.50
CA LEU A 539 -16.14 -19.09 -7.98
C LEU A 539 -16.10 -20.39 -7.18
N GLN A 540 -16.49 -20.34 -5.91
CA GLN A 540 -16.53 -21.49 -5.02
C GLN A 540 -17.93 -21.66 -4.43
N SER A 541 -18.35 -22.90 -4.22
CA SER A 541 -19.53 -23.17 -3.41
C SER A 541 -19.24 -22.88 -1.93
N ILE A 542 -20.25 -22.45 -1.19
CA ILE A 542 -20.14 -22.17 0.26
C ILE A 542 -19.57 -23.39 1.01
N GLY A 543 -19.98 -24.62 0.61
CA GLY A 543 -19.49 -25.86 1.22
C GLY A 543 -17.99 -26.09 1.00
N GLN A 544 -17.47 -25.80 -0.19
CA GLN A 544 -16.02 -25.91 -0.47
C GLN A 544 -15.21 -24.90 0.32
N SER A 545 -15.72 -23.68 0.46
CA SER A 545 -15.05 -22.64 1.23
C SER A 545 -15.03 -22.95 2.74
N LEU A 546 -16.13 -23.45 3.30
CA LEU A 546 -16.17 -23.88 4.70
C LEU A 546 -15.19 -25.03 4.96
N MET A 547 -15.08 -26.00 4.05
CA MET A 547 -14.12 -27.11 4.18
C MET A 547 -12.67 -26.63 4.13
N GLN A 548 -12.35 -25.64 3.28
CA GLN A 548 -11.00 -25.05 3.24
C GLN A 548 -10.65 -24.30 4.53
N ASN A 549 -11.60 -23.58 5.12
CA ASN A 549 -11.41 -22.89 6.39
C ASN A 549 -11.35 -23.83 7.61
N LEU A 550 -11.89 -25.06 7.51
CA LEU A 550 -11.79 -26.09 8.55
C LEU A 550 -10.51 -26.92 8.47
N MET A 551 -9.81 -26.89 7.31
CA MET A 551 -8.54 -27.61 7.10
C MET A 551 -7.30 -26.72 7.31
N VAL A 552 -7.45 -25.46 7.65
CA VAL A 552 -6.44 -24.51 8.09
C VAL A 552 -6.52 -24.36 9.61
#